data_f37014195da5150a6a8cc606936e8415
#
_entry.id   f37014195da5150a6a8cc606936e8415
#
_cell.length_a   1.000
_cell.length_b   1.000
_cell.length_c   1.000
_cell.angle_alpha   90.00
_cell.angle_beta   90.00
_cell.angle_gamma   90.00
#
_symmetry.space_group_name_H-M   'P 1'
#
loop_
_entity.id
_entity.type
_entity.pdbx_description
1 polymer ?
#
loop_
_entity_poly.entity_id
_entity_poly.type
_entity_poly.pdbx_seq_one_letter_code
_entity_poly.pdbx_strand_id
1 'polypeptide(L)'
;SRRQRQMCIRDSFIMANPPFNLSGWGADKLVDDVRWQYGTPPAGNANFAWLQHMIWHLAPNGRIGMVLANGSLSSQSGGEGEIRKNIINADLVDCIVAMPTQLFYTTQIPVSLWFLAKNKKQKGKTLFIDARKLGTMVTRKLRELTDEDIKKIADTYNAFVDGTLEDEKGFCAVVTTQDIAKQDYILTPGRYVGIEEQEDDGEPFEEKMGRLTSELSELFAKSHELETQIKERLGAIGYGL
;
A
#
# COMPACT_ATOMS: atom_id res chain seq x y z
N SER A 1 -0.61 34.60 23.12
CA SER A 1 0.36 33.62 23.61
C SER A 1 0.87 32.75 22.48
N ARG A 2 2.05 32.15 22.62
CA ARG A 2 2.67 31.27 21.59
C ARG A 2 1.76 30.06 21.21
N ARG A 3 0.99 29.50 22.16
CA ARG A 3 0.01 28.42 21.92
C ARG A 3 -1.14 28.81 20.99
N GLN A 4 -1.68 30.01 21.12
CA GLN A 4 -2.78 30.49 20.28
C GLN A 4 -2.33 30.76 18.83
N ARG A 5 -1.07 31.19 18.60
CA ARG A 5 -0.54 31.32 17.23
C ARG A 5 -0.37 29.97 16.52
N GLN A 6 0.01 28.92 17.24
CA GLN A 6 0.15 27.58 16.65
C GLN A 6 -1.20 26.96 16.26
N MET A 7 -2.30 27.30 16.94
CA MET A 7 -3.65 26.82 16.58
C MET A 7 -4.21 27.44 15.29
N CYS A 8 -3.69 28.59 14.87
CA CYS A 8 -4.14 29.27 13.64
C CYS A 8 -3.27 28.99 12.40
N ILE A 9 -2.13 28.31 12.56
CA ILE A 9 -1.27 27.92 11.46
C ILE A 9 -1.88 26.72 10.73
N ARG A 10 -2.08 26.88 9.42
CA ARG A 10 -2.49 25.80 8.51
C ARG A 10 -1.36 25.58 7.52
N ASP A 11 -0.94 24.33 7.39
CA ASP A 11 0.17 23.97 6.51
C ASP A 11 -0.33 23.81 5.08
N SER A 12 0.42 24.40 4.13
CA SER A 12 0.13 24.21 2.70
C SER A 12 0.60 22.86 2.20
N PHE A 13 1.69 22.34 2.77
CA PHE A 13 2.24 21.02 2.46
C PHE A 13 2.65 20.32 3.75
N ILE A 14 2.25 19.06 3.87
CA ILE A 14 2.66 18.18 4.98
C ILE A 14 3.26 16.92 4.36
N MET A 15 4.50 16.60 4.74
CA MET A 15 5.16 15.34 4.40
C MET A 15 5.50 14.60 5.68
N ALA A 16 5.14 13.32 5.76
CA ALA A 16 5.37 12.55 6.98
C ALA A 16 5.60 11.06 6.71
N ASN A 17 6.49 10.51 7.51
CA ASN A 17 6.71 9.07 7.66
C ASN A 17 6.58 8.74 9.16
N PRO A 18 5.35 8.62 9.69
CA PRO A 18 5.12 8.34 11.10
C PRO A 18 5.48 6.88 11.43
N PRO A 19 5.66 6.55 12.72
CA PRO A 19 5.82 5.17 13.15
C PRO A 19 4.63 4.31 12.70
N PHE A 20 4.91 3.17 12.02
CA PHE A 20 3.86 2.29 11.51
C PHE A 20 3.20 1.51 12.63
N ASN A 21 1.87 1.43 12.59
CA ASN A 21 1.06 0.60 13.49
C ASN A 21 1.37 0.84 14.98
N LEU A 22 1.68 2.08 15.36
CA LEU A 22 2.01 2.43 16.74
C LEU A 22 0.83 2.17 17.66
N SER A 23 1.02 1.32 18.66
CA SER A 23 0.08 1.10 19.78
C SER A 23 0.45 1.97 20.99
N GLY A 24 -0.50 2.13 21.92
CA GLY A 24 -0.22 2.87 23.16
C GLY A 24 0.09 4.36 22.96
N TRP A 25 -0.43 4.98 21.91
CA TRP A 25 -0.23 6.37 21.53
C TRP A 25 -1.03 7.38 22.37
N GLY A 26 -1.69 6.92 23.46
CA GLY A 26 -2.45 7.78 24.37
C GLY A 26 -3.87 8.06 23.90
N ALA A 27 -4.48 7.14 23.15
CA ALA A 27 -5.83 7.25 22.61
C ALA A 27 -6.90 7.52 23.69
N ASP A 28 -6.73 6.94 24.88
CA ASP A 28 -7.58 7.11 26.04
C ASP A 28 -7.73 8.58 26.47
N LYS A 29 -6.71 9.40 26.27
CA LYS A 29 -6.69 10.83 26.58
C LYS A 29 -7.25 11.71 25.47
N LEU A 30 -7.53 11.15 24.32
CA LEU A 30 -7.88 11.84 23.09
C LEU A 30 -9.20 11.34 22.46
N VAL A 31 -10.06 10.67 23.24
CA VAL A 31 -11.32 10.08 22.73
C VAL A 31 -12.22 11.14 22.09
N ASP A 32 -12.36 12.29 22.71
CA ASP A 32 -13.22 13.40 22.26
C ASP A 32 -12.44 14.51 21.54
N ASP A 33 -11.31 14.18 20.94
CA ASP A 33 -10.48 15.17 20.26
C ASP A 33 -11.16 15.69 18.97
N VAL A 34 -11.20 17.00 18.82
CA VAL A 34 -11.84 17.70 17.69
C VAL A 34 -11.27 17.33 16.31
N ARG A 35 -10.10 16.70 16.26
CA ARG A 35 -9.45 16.24 15.04
C ARG A 35 -10.10 14.98 14.46
N TRP A 36 -10.84 14.20 15.28
CA TRP A 36 -11.45 12.93 14.86
C TRP A 36 -12.75 13.13 14.08
N GLN A 37 -12.69 13.97 13.03
CA GLN A 37 -13.85 14.31 12.21
C GLN A 37 -14.36 13.15 11.37
N TYR A 38 -13.53 12.16 11.12
CA TYR A 38 -13.86 11.00 10.28
C TYR A 38 -14.09 9.71 11.09
N GLY A 39 -14.00 9.80 12.41
CA GLY A 39 -14.17 8.72 13.35
C GLY A 39 -12.98 8.60 14.31
N THR A 40 -13.24 8.08 15.51
CA THR A 40 -12.21 7.92 16.54
C THR A 40 -11.23 6.81 16.17
N PRO A 41 -9.91 7.10 16.06
CA PRO A 41 -8.93 6.09 15.74
C PRO A 41 -8.79 5.04 16.83
N PRO A 42 -8.51 3.76 16.49
CA PRO A 42 -8.35 2.69 17.46
C PRO A 42 -7.11 2.90 18.35
N ALA A 43 -7.23 2.56 19.64
CA ALA A 43 -6.12 2.66 20.59
C ALA A 43 -4.93 1.76 20.23
N GLY A 44 -5.18 0.66 19.52
CA GLY A 44 -4.15 -0.30 19.11
C GLY A 44 -3.34 0.12 17.87
N ASN A 45 -3.76 1.18 17.14
CA ASN A 45 -3.11 1.59 15.90
C ASN A 45 -3.30 3.07 15.63
N ALA A 46 -2.20 3.82 15.55
CA ALA A 46 -2.19 5.27 15.35
C ALA A 46 -2.25 5.72 13.89
N ASN A 47 -2.26 4.83 12.89
CA ASN A 47 -2.16 5.21 11.49
C ASN A 47 -3.19 6.28 11.09
N PHE A 48 -4.45 6.06 11.42
CA PHE A 48 -5.52 7.03 11.14
C PHE A 48 -5.59 8.21 12.12
N ALA A 49 -4.94 8.12 13.28
CA ALA A 49 -4.75 9.27 14.16
C ALA A 49 -3.76 10.26 13.52
N TRP A 50 -2.63 9.78 13.00
CA TRP A 50 -1.68 10.60 12.25
C TRP A 50 -2.34 11.26 11.04
N LEU A 51 -3.09 10.48 10.26
CA LEU A 51 -3.75 10.97 9.05
C LEU A 51 -4.75 12.09 9.38
N GLN A 52 -5.64 11.88 10.34
CA GLN A 52 -6.62 12.88 10.75
C GLN A 52 -5.97 14.11 11.40
N HIS A 53 -4.88 13.91 12.17
CA HIS A 53 -4.10 15.03 12.69
C HIS A 53 -3.56 15.94 11.58
N MET A 54 -3.02 15.37 10.52
CA MET A 54 -2.53 16.13 9.36
C MET A 54 -3.67 16.81 8.60
N ILE A 55 -4.78 16.12 8.35
CA ILE A 55 -5.96 16.70 7.70
C ILE A 55 -6.47 17.91 8.47
N TRP A 56 -6.48 17.82 9.82
CA TRP A 56 -6.88 18.93 10.67
C TRP A 56 -6.01 20.17 10.50
N HIS A 57 -4.69 19.98 10.40
CA HIS A 57 -3.72 21.07 10.26
C HIS A 57 -3.55 21.58 8.83
N LEU A 58 -4.12 20.88 7.84
CA LEU A 58 -3.97 21.22 6.44
C LEU A 58 -4.74 22.50 6.09
N ALA A 59 -4.11 23.39 5.32
CA ALA A 59 -4.74 24.55 4.72
C ALA A 59 -5.84 24.14 3.72
N PRO A 60 -6.81 25.05 3.37
CA PRO A 60 -7.89 24.73 2.43
C PRO A 60 -7.40 24.24 1.05
N ASN A 61 -6.27 24.73 0.56
CA ASN A 61 -5.64 24.31 -0.69
C ASN A 61 -4.40 23.43 -0.45
N GLY A 62 -4.25 22.91 0.76
CA GLY A 62 -3.07 22.15 1.16
C GLY A 62 -3.07 20.71 0.64
N ARG A 63 -1.89 20.11 0.64
CA ARG A 63 -1.64 18.72 0.24
C ARG A 63 -0.84 17.96 1.28
N ILE A 64 -1.12 16.68 1.41
CA ILE A 64 -0.40 15.75 2.30
C ILE A 64 0.26 14.69 1.45
N GLY A 65 1.52 14.36 1.75
CA GLY A 65 2.20 13.13 1.35
C GLY A 65 2.58 12.34 2.59
N MET A 66 2.04 11.14 2.75
CA MET A 66 2.24 10.32 3.94
C MET A 66 2.58 8.88 3.59
N VAL A 67 3.58 8.33 4.29
CA VAL A 67 3.93 6.91 4.17
C VAL A 67 3.20 6.12 5.26
N LEU A 68 2.50 5.05 4.86
CA LEU A 68 1.86 4.10 5.78
C LEU A 68 2.15 2.66 5.36
N ALA A 69 2.10 1.75 6.32
CA ALA A 69 2.11 0.32 6.03
C ALA A 69 0.87 -0.09 5.22
N ASN A 70 1.01 -1.06 4.31
CA ASN A 70 -0.07 -1.47 3.40
C ASN A 70 -1.34 -1.94 4.12
N GLY A 71 -1.26 -2.39 5.37
CA GLY A 71 -2.44 -2.71 6.18
C GLY A 71 -3.44 -1.56 6.27
N SER A 72 -3.00 -0.30 6.21
CA SER A 72 -3.87 0.88 6.22
C SER A 72 -4.85 0.93 5.04
N LEU A 73 -4.50 0.30 3.91
CA LEU A 73 -5.32 0.29 2.70
C LEU A 73 -6.56 -0.62 2.82
N SER A 74 -6.53 -1.64 3.68
CA SER A 74 -7.56 -2.68 3.71
C SER A 74 -8.06 -3.05 5.11
N SER A 75 -7.37 -2.67 6.19
CA SER A 75 -7.76 -3.01 7.56
C SER A 75 -9.18 -2.54 7.88
N GLN A 76 -9.95 -3.42 8.54
CA GLN A 76 -11.29 -3.14 9.09
C GLN A 76 -11.28 -3.08 10.62
N SER A 77 -10.13 -3.41 11.23
CA SER A 77 -9.99 -3.54 12.68
C SER A 77 -10.22 -2.20 13.39
N GLY A 78 -10.91 -2.25 14.54
CA GLY A 78 -11.07 -1.09 15.41
C GLY A 78 -11.72 0.14 14.75
N GLY A 79 -12.51 -0.04 13.71
CA GLY A 79 -13.19 1.06 13.02
C GLY A 79 -12.35 1.75 11.92
N GLU A 80 -11.15 1.26 11.62
CA GLU A 80 -10.28 1.84 10.57
C GLU A 80 -10.97 1.87 9.21
N GLY A 81 -11.75 0.84 8.87
CA GLY A 81 -12.51 0.79 7.63
C GLY A 81 -13.53 1.93 7.50
N GLU A 82 -14.25 2.25 8.59
CA GLU A 82 -15.23 3.34 8.60
C GLU A 82 -14.56 4.71 8.51
N ILE A 83 -13.42 4.92 9.21
CA ILE A 83 -12.64 6.14 9.10
C ILE A 83 -12.14 6.33 7.66
N ARG A 84 -11.62 5.28 7.04
CA ARG A 84 -11.15 5.29 5.65
C ARG A 84 -12.29 5.65 4.70
N LYS A 85 -13.46 5.03 4.84
CA LYS A 85 -14.67 5.33 4.08
C LYS A 85 -15.07 6.80 4.20
N ASN A 86 -15.07 7.35 5.42
CA ASN A 86 -15.45 8.73 5.66
C ASN A 86 -14.46 9.72 5.01
N ILE A 87 -13.16 9.43 5.04
CA ILE A 87 -12.12 10.25 4.38
C ILE A 87 -12.28 10.22 2.85
N ILE A 88 -12.61 9.04 2.28
CA ILE A 88 -12.85 8.89 0.84
C ILE A 88 -14.11 9.63 0.42
N ASN A 89 -15.20 9.50 1.18
CA ASN A 89 -16.47 10.18 0.90
C ASN A 89 -16.37 11.72 1.06
N ALA A 90 -15.41 12.18 1.89
CA ALA A 90 -15.07 13.60 1.97
C ALA A 90 -14.21 14.09 0.81
N ASP A 91 -13.96 13.25 -0.18
CA ASP A 91 -13.16 13.55 -1.39
C ASP A 91 -11.75 14.07 -1.10
N LEU A 92 -11.09 13.53 -0.07
CA LEU A 92 -9.75 13.96 0.35
C LEU A 92 -8.64 13.14 -0.28
N VAL A 93 -8.85 11.86 -0.59
CA VAL A 93 -7.81 10.98 -1.15
C VAL A 93 -7.60 11.32 -2.63
N ASP A 94 -6.43 11.82 -2.96
CA ASP A 94 -6.05 12.25 -4.31
C ASP A 94 -5.34 11.12 -5.09
N CYS A 95 -4.34 10.50 -4.46
CA CYS A 95 -3.61 9.39 -5.06
C CYS A 95 -3.14 8.39 -3.99
N ILE A 96 -3.12 7.10 -4.35
CA ILE A 96 -2.53 6.00 -3.57
C ILE A 96 -1.49 5.29 -4.43
N VAL A 97 -0.26 5.18 -3.92
CA VAL A 97 0.82 4.45 -4.60
C VAL A 97 1.22 3.26 -3.75
N ALA A 98 1.08 2.04 -4.26
CA ALA A 98 1.66 0.86 -3.64
C ALA A 98 3.15 0.78 -3.99
N MET A 99 4.00 0.81 -2.98
CA MET A 99 5.44 0.81 -3.14
C MET A 99 6.02 -0.62 -3.10
N PRO A 100 7.20 -0.84 -3.71
CA PRO A 100 7.89 -2.10 -3.58
C PRO A 100 8.30 -2.38 -2.12
N THR A 101 8.59 -3.63 -1.83
CA THR A 101 9.19 -4.04 -0.55
C THR A 101 10.66 -3.66 -0.49
N GLN A 102 11.25 -3.74 0.69
CA GLN A 102 12.70 -3.58 0.90
C GLN A 102 13.24 -2.16 0.63
N LEU A 103 12.39 -1.13 0.75
CA LEU A 103 12.81 0.28 0.62
C LEU A 103 13.47 0.85 1.89
N PHE A 104 13.40 0.13 3.03
CA PHE A 104 13.94 0.59 4.30
C PHE A 104 15.08 -0.31 4.79
N TYR A 105 16.09 0.28 5.41
CA TYR A 105 17.24 -0.45 5.93
C TYR A 105 16.89 -1.44 7.05
N THR A 106 15.90 -1.10 7.87
CA THR A 106 15.55 -1.82 9.10
C THR A 106 14.33 -2.71 8.99
N THR A 107 13.51 -2.55 7.95
CA THR A 107 12.29 -3.33 7.77
C THR A 107 12.02 -3.62 6.29
N GLN A 108 11.42 -4.78 6.02
CA GLN A 108 11.00 -5.17 4.67
C GLN A 108 9.49 -4.97 4.46
N ILE A 109 8.82 -4.27 5.37
CA ILE A 109 7.38 -4.06 5.33
C ILE A 109 7.00 -3.30 4.04
N PRO A 110 6.03 -3.81 3.25
CA PRO A 110 5.51 -3.08 2.12
C PRO A 110 4.73 -1.85 2.60
N VAL A 111 4.95 -0.73 1.95
CA VAL A 111 4.32 0.55 2.28
C VAL A 111 3.53 1.11 1.12
N SER A 112 2.67 2.05 1.43
CA SER A 112 1.93 2.85 0.47
C SER A 112 2.13 4.33 0.73
N LEU A 113 2.14 5.11 -0.33
CA LEU A 113 2.09 6.56 -0.24
C LEU A 113 0.64 7.00 -0.35
N TRP A 114 0.22 7.81 0.60
CA TRP A 114 -1.09 8.45 0.64
C TRP A 114 -0.93 9.92 0.28
N PHE A 115 -1.53 10.32 -0.83
CA PHE A 115 -1.62 11.73 -1.20
C PHE A 115 -3.04 12.20 -0.97
N LEU A 116 -3.19 13.26 -0.15
CA LEU A 116 -4.47 13.87 0.14
C LEU A 116 -4.45 15.35 -0.22
N ALA A 117 -5.61 15.86 -0.64
CA ALA A 117 -5.79 17.27 -0.94
C ALA A 117 -7.20 17.72 -0.52
N LYS A 118 -7.33 18.88 0.15
CA LYS A 118 -8.64 19.46 0.47
C LYS A 118 -9.34 20.06 -0.74
N ASN A 119 -8.58 20.51 -1.71
CA ASN A 119 -9.10 21.06 -2.95
C ASN A 119 -8.48 20.31 -4.14
N LYS A 120 -9.03 19.14 -4.44
CA LYS A 120 -8.59 18.30 -5.56
C LYS A 120 -8.94 18.95 -6.90
N LYS A 121 -8.08 18.82 -7.89
CA LYS A 121 -8.41 19.16 -9.27
C LYS A 121 -9.38 18.15 -9.88
N GLN A 122 -9.14 16.85 -9.67
CA GLN A 122 -9.98 15.75 -10.14
C GLN A 122 -10.95 15.31 -9.04
N LYS A 123 -12.05 16.08 -8.89
CA LYS A 123 -13.06 15.81 -7.85
C LYS A 123 -13.78 14.49 -8.09
N GLY A 124 -14.05 13.77 -7.01
CA GLY A 124 -14.73 12.47 -7.04
C GLY A 124 -13.93 11.33 -7.66
N LYS A 125 -12.63 11.56 -7.94
CA LYS A 125 -11.72 10.56 -8.54
C LYS A 125 -10.49 10.40 -7.67
N THR A 126 -9.93 9.18 -7.65
CA THR A 126 -8.67 8.86 -6.98
C THR A 126 -7.78 8.11 -7.96
N LEU A 127 -6.52 8.51 -8.03
CA LEU A 127 -5.51 7.79 -8.81
C LEU A 127 -4.93 6.63 -7.98
N PHE A 128 -4.87 5.46 -8.57
CA PHE A 128 -4.15 4.31 -8.03
C PHE A 128 -2.93 4.01 -8.89
N ILE A 129 -1.76 3.85 -8.25
CA ILE A 129 -0.52 3.46 -8.92
C ILE A 129 0.03 2.21 -8.22
N ASP A 130 0.31 1.17 -8.98
CA ASP A 130 0.99 -0.04 -8.51
C ASP A 130 2.47 0.02 -8.90
N ALA A 131 3.29 0.59 -8.03
CA ALA A 131 4.73 0.72 -8.23
C ALA A 131 5.53 -0.47 -7.67
N ARG A 132 4.88 -1.57 -7.27
CA ARG A 132 5.55 -2.72 -6.61
C ARG A 132 6.63 -3.39 -7.45
N LYS A 133 6.54 -3.26 -8.78
CA LYS A 133 7.52 -3.79 -9.72
C LYS A 133 8.71 -2.85 -9.98
N LEU A 134 8.63 -1.59 -9.55
CA LEU A 134 9.66 -0.59 -9.75
C LEU A 134 10.84 -0.77 -8.80
N GLY A 135 11.93 -0.09 -9.11
CA GLY A 135 13.16 -0.09 -8.32
C GLY A 135 14.07 -1.29 -8.58
N THR A 136 15.33 -1.11 -8.27
CA THR A 136 16.40 -2.10 -8.43
C THR A 136 16.96 -2.53 -7.08
N MET A 137 17.39 -3.79 -6.97
CA MET A 137 18.04 -4.29 -5.76
C MET A 137 19.48 -3.82 -5.71
N VAL A 138 19.80 -2.93 -4.79
CA VAL A 138 21.17 -2.44 -4.54
C VAL A 138 21.96 -3.45 -3.71
N THR A 139 21.28 -4.12 -2.78
CA THR A 139 21.81 -5.21 -1.99
C THR A 139 20.77 -6.33 -1.91
N ARG A 140 21.13 -7.48 -1.30
CA ARG A 140 20.16 -8.57 -1.07
C ARG A 140 18.96 -8.17 -0.21
N LYS A 141 19.03 -7.03 0.49
CA LYS A 141 18.02 -6.59 1.46
C LYS A 141 17.46 -5.19 1.17
N LEU A 142 18.09 -4.43 0.29
CA LEU A 142 17.72 -3.05 0.01
C LEU A 142 17.42 -2.86 -1.47
N ARG A 143 16.26 -2.27 -1.73
CA ARG A 143 15.81 -1.80 -3.04
C ARG A 143 15.82 -0.28 -3.06
N GLU A 144 16.20 0.31 -4.16
CA GLU A 144 16.13 1.75 -4.40
C GLU A 144 15.33 2.02 -5.66
N LEU A 145 14.60 3.12 -5.66
CA LEU A 145 13.94 3.64 -6.86
C LEU A 145 14.96 4.42 -7.67
N THR A 146 14.97 4.20 -8.97
CA THR A 146 15.76 5.01 -9.90
C THR A 146 15.10 6.37 -10.14
N ASP A 147 15.85 7.31 -10.71
CA ASP A 147 15.28 8.61 -11.09
C ASP A 147 14.17 8.45 -12.16
N GLU A 148 14.30 7.45 -13.03
CA GLU A 148 13.26 7.10 -14.00
C GLU A 148 12.00 6.57 -13.34
N ASP A 149 12.12 5.71 -12.31
CA ASP A 149 10.97 5.20 -11.55
C ASP A 149 10.22 6.35 -10.85
N ILE A 150 10.98 7.24 -10.20
CA ILE A 150 10.40 8.41 -9.53
C ILE A 150 9.72 9.32 -10.55
N LYS A 151 10.38 9.55 -11.69
CA LYS A 151 9.82 10.35 -12.77
C LYS A 151 8.55 9.73 -13.35
N LYS A 152 8.52 8.41 -13.59
CA LYS A 152 7.33 7.71 -14.07
C LYS A 152 6.14 7.92 -13.13
N ILE A 153 6.32 7.77 -11.82
CA ILE A 153 5.27 8.01 -10.82
C ILE A 153 4.82 9.48 -10.84
N ALA A 154 5.77 10.42 -10.90
CA ALA A 154 5.49 11.85 -10.88
C ALA A 154 4.75 12.31 -12.15
N ASP A 155 5.20 11.86 -13.33
CA ASP A 155 4.57 12.17 -14.62
C ASP A 155 3.14 11.61 -14.67
N THR A 156 2.92 10.39 -14.19
CA THR A 156 1.58 9.77 -14.07
C THR A 156 0.66 10.61 -13.19
N TYR A 157 1.16 11.06 -12.03
CA TYR A 157 0.38 11.93 -11.15
C TYR A 157 0.08 13.29 -11.80
N ASN A 158 1.04 13.90 -12.49
CA ASN A 158 0.83 15.17 -13.18
C ASN A 158 -0.20 15.04 -14.31
N ALA A 159 -0.11 13.98 -15.11
CA ALA A 159 -1.09 13.68 -16.15
C ALA A 159 -2.51 13.48 -15.59
N PHE A 160 -2.63 12.80 -14.42
CA PHE A 160 -3.91 12.70 -13.71
C PHE A 160 -4.44 14.07 -13.29
N VAL A 161 -3.59 14.90 -12.70
CA VAL A 161 -3.97 16.25 -12.24
C VAL A 161 -4.43 17.12 -13.42
N ASP A 162 -3.81 16.99 -14.59
CA ASP A 162 -4.14 17.72 -15.80
C ASP A 162 -5.31 17.10 -16.59
N GLY A 163 -5.77 15.92 -16.19
CA GLY A 163 -6.90 15.22 -16.80
C GLY A 163 -6.57 14.56 -18.16
N THR A 164 -5.28 14.33 -18.43
CA THR A 164 -4.76 13.71 -19.66
C THR A 164 -4.32 12.27 -19.48
N LEU A 165 -4.40 11.74 -18.25
CA LEU A 165 -3.95 10.39 -17.96
C LEU A 165 -4.87 9.36 -18.61
N GLU A 166 -4.28 8.42 -19.31
CA GLU A 166 -4.89 7.17 -19.73
C GLU A 166 -4.50 6.04 -18.77
N ASP A 167 -5.45 5.17 -18.46
CA ASP A 167 -5.19 4.03 -17.56
C ASP A 167 -4.21 3.05 -18.21
N GLU A 168 -3.18 2.63 -17.44
CA GLU A 168 -2.20 1.64 -17.87
C GLU A 168 -2.43 0.35 -17.07
N LYS A 169 -2.85 -0.74 -17.75
CA LYS A 169 -3.09 -2.04 -17.12
C LYS A 169 -1.86 -2.53 -16.36
N GLY A 170 -2.06 -2.93 -15.12
CA GLY A 170 -0.99 -3.41 -14.24
C GLY A 170 -0.16 -2.30 -13.58
N PHE A 171 -0.37 -1.03 -13.93
CA PHE A 171 0.41 0.09 -13.37
C PHE A 171 -0.45 1.19 -12.76
N CYS A 172 -1.39 1.80 -13.50
CA CYS A 172 -2.20 2.88 -12.94
C CYS A 172 -3.65 2.85 -13.43
N ALA A 173 -4.56 3.38 -12.60
CA ALA A 173 -5.96 3.55 -12.94
C ALA A 173 -6.59 4.73 -12.20
N VAL A 174 -7.48 5.45 -12.89
CA VAL A 174 -8.30 6.52 -12.31
C VAL A 174 -9.67 5.97 -11.95
N VAL A 175 -10.01 5.99 -10.67
CA VAL A 175 -11.20 5.33 -10.13
C VAL A 175 -12.13 6.33 -9.48
N THR A 176 -13.43 6.20 -9.72
CA THR A 176 -14.44 7.05 -9.08
C THR A 176 -14.70 6.62 -7.63
N THR A 177 -15.14 7.55 -6.80
CA THR A 177 -15.56 7.24 -5.42
C THR A 177 -16.65 6.16 -5.37
N GLN A 178 -17.52 6.10 -6.38
CA GLN A 178 -18.57 5.07 -6.47
C GLN A 178 -17.98 3.67 -6.71
N ASP A 179 -16.96 3.56 -7.54
CA ASP A 179 -16.31 2.28 -7.81
C ASP A 179 -15.45 1.82 -6.63
N ILE A 180 -14.84 2.77 -5.90
CA ILE A 180 -14.16 2.47 -4.62
C ILE A 180 -15.17 1.94 -3.59
N ALA A 181 -16.38 2.52 -3.52
CA ALA A 181 -17.45 2.06 -2.64
C ALA A 181 -17.90 0.62 -2.94
N LYS A 182 -17.95 0.22 -4.22
CA LYS A 182 -18.24 -1.17 -4.64
C LYS A 182 -17.17 -2.18 -4.18
N GLN A 183 -15.98 -1.71 -3.84
CA GLN A 183 -14.85 -2.50 -3.34
C GLN A 183 -14.67 -2.33 -1.82
N ASP A 184 -15.75 -2.06 -1.06
CA ASP A 184 -15.75 -1.88 0.39
C ASP A 184 -14.73 -0.84 0.88
N TYR A 185 -14.51 0.20 0.09
CA TYR A 185 -13.53 1.26 0.37
C TYR A 185 -12.11 0.74 0.63
N ILE A 186 -11.74 -0.41 0.06
CA ILE A 186 -10.38 -0.93 0.09
C ILE A 186 -9.57 -0.19 -0.96
N LEU A 187 -8.39 0.33 -0.57
CA LEU A 187 -7.56 1.19 -1.40
C LEU A 187 -6.31 0.47 -1.96
N THR A 188 -6.30 -0.85 -2.00
CA THR A 188 -5.17 -1.62 -2.55
C THR A 188 -5.11 -1.43 -4.07
N PRO A 189 -4.07 -0.77 -4.65
CA PRO A 189 -4.02 -0.43 -6.06
C PRO A 189 -4.21 -1.62 -7.01
N GLY A 190 -3.65 -2.78 -6.69
CA GLY A 190 -3.80 -3.99 -7.51
C GLY A 190 -5.23 -4.47 -7.77
N ARG A 191 -6.23 -3.94 -7.02
CA ARG A 191 -7.66 -4.22 -7.29
C ARG A 191 -8.21 -3.39 -8.45
N TYR A 192 -7.56 -2.29 -8.77
CA TYR A 192 -8.06 -1.28 -9.71
C TYR A 192 -7.28 -1.23 -11.02
N VAL A 193 -5.96 -1.44 -10.96
CA VAL A 193 -5.09 -1.32 -12.15
C VAL A 193 -5.22 -2.50 -13.13
N GLY A 194 -5.96 -3.55 -12.75
CA GLY A 194 -6.08 -4.75 -13.58
C GLY A 194 -4.81 -5.60 -13.60
N ILE A 195 -4.80 -6.58 -14.47
CA ILE A 195 -3.65 -7.47 -14.69
C ILE A 195 -3.00 -7.05 -16.00
N GLU A 196 -1.69 -6.89 -15.97
CA GLU A 196 -0.87 -6.68 -17.17
C GLU A 196 -1.11 -7.86 -18.13
N GLU A 197 -1.37 -7.57 -19.38
CA GLU A 197 -1.48 -8.62 -20.41
C GLU A 197 -0.10 -9.32 -20.48
N GLN A 198 -0.06 -10.55 -20.00
CA GLN A 198 1.10 -11.39 -20.25
C GLN A 198 1.06 -11.76 -21.73
N GLU A 199 2.18 -11.56 -22.42
CA GLU A 199 2.33 -12.14 -23.74
C GLU A 199 2.06 -13.63 -23.61
N ASP A 200 1.09 -14.11 -24.38
CA ASP A 200 0.78 -15.53 -24.44
C ASP A 200 2.05 -16.21 -24.99
N ASP A 201 2.65 -17.09 -24.20
CA ASP A 201 3.84 -17.84 -24.59
C ASP A 201 3.55 -18.81 -25.75
N GLY A 202 2.28 -18.85 -26.21
CA GLY A 202 1.84 -19.68 -27.32
C GLY A 202 1.86 -21.19 -27.02
N GLU A 203 2.22 -21.58 -25.79
CA GLU A 203 2.19 -22.99 -25.37
C GLU A 203 0.74 -23.37 -24.98
N PRO A 204 0.09 -24.31 -25.65
CA PRO A 204 -1.25 -24.73 -25.28
C PRO A 204 -1.33 -25.18 -23.83
N PHE A 205 -2.41 -24.79 -23.14
CA PHE A 205 -2.58 -25.06 -21.71
C PHE A 205 -2.38 -26.54 -21.35
N GLU A 206 -2.88 -27.45 -22.17
CA GLU A 206 -2.77 -28.90 -21.97
C GLU A 206 -1.31 -29.38 -22.04
N GLU A 207 -0.52 -28.85 -22.98
CA GLU A 207 0.90 -29.18 -23.12
C GLU A 207 1.70 -28.67 -21.93
N LYS A 208 1.46 -27.41 -21.54
CA LYS A 208 2.07 -26.80 -20.37
C LYS A 208 1.73 -27.54 -19.07
N MET A 209 0.46 -27.91 -18.90
CA MET A 209 0.03 -28.70 -17.74
C MET A 209 0.64 -30.11 -17.76
N GLY A 210 0.72 -30.76 -18.90
CA GLY A 210 1.37 -32.05 -19.06
C GLY A 210 2.85 -32.01 -18.66
N ARG A 211 3.57 -31.02 -19.15
CA ARG A 211 4.99 -30.80 -18.79
C ARG A 211 5.17 -30.53 -17.31
N LEU A 212 4.41 -29.59 -16.74
CA LEU A 212 4.53 -29.20 -15.34
C LEU A 212 4.13 -30.32 -14.37
N THR A 213 3.10 -31.12 -14.71
CA THR A 213 2.71 -32.28 -13.89
C THR A 213 3.74 -33.40 -13.94
N SER A 214 4.39 -33.60 -15.08
CA SER A 214 5.50 -34.56 -15.19
C SER A 214 6.69 -34.13 -14.37
N GLU A 215 7.09 -32.86 -14.47
CA GLU A 215 8.19 -32.28 -13.66
C GLU A 215 7.88 -32.36 -12.16
N LEU A 216 6.65 -32.06 -11.76
CA LEU A 216 6.22 -32.16 -10.37
C LEU A 216 6.29 -33.60 -9.85
N SER A 217 5.91 -34.58 -10.68
CA SER A 217 5.99 -36.01 -10.35
C SER A 217 7.43 -36.46 -10.14
N GLU A 218 8.36 -36.01 -10.99
CA GLU A 218 9.80 -36.28 -10.82
C GLU A 218 10.36 -35.65 -9.54
N LEU A 219 9.96 -34.42 -9.24
CA LEU A 219 10.37 -33.75 -8.00
C LEU A 219 9.84 -34.45 -6.74
N PHE A 220 8.61 -34.96 -6.77
CA PHE A 220 8.08 -35.78 -5.69
C PHE A 220 8.86 -37.08 -5.51
N ALA A 221 9.17 -37.78 -6.60
CA ALA A 221 9.99 -39.00 -6.53
C ALA A 221 11.36 -38.73 -5.92
N LYS A 222 12.02 -37.63 -6.34
CA LYS A 222 13.30 -37.22 -5.78
C LYS A 222 13.19 -36.81 -4.32
N SER A 223 12.10 -36.16 -3.90
CA SER A 223 11.83 -35.81 -2.52
C SER A 223 11.74 -37.06 -1.63
N HIS A 224 11.03 -38.10 -2.06
CA HIS A 224 10.92 -39.38 -1.35
C HIS A 224 12.25 -40.12 -1.25
N GLU A 225 13.06 -40.07 -2.31
CA GLU A 225 14.40 -40.65 -2.29
C GLU A 225 15.29 -39.94 -1.26
N LEU A 226 15.29 -38.60 -1.26
CA LEU A 226 16.05 -37.79 -0.30
C LEU A 226 15.58 -38.00 1.14
N GLU A 227 14.27 -38.13 1.36
CA GLU A 227 13.70 -38.43 2.66
C GLU A 227 14.22 -39.78 3.19
N THR A 228 14.24 -40.79 2.31
CA THR A 228 14.80 -42.12 2.67
C THR A 228 16.25 -42.04 3.01
N GLN A 229 17.07 -41.34 2.21
CA GLN A 229 18.49 -41.14 2.48
C GLN A 229 18.74 -40.40 3.82
N ILE A 230 17.92 -39.43 4.14
CA ILE A 230 18.00 -38.70 5.42
C ILE A 230 17.71 -39.65 6.59
N LYS A 231 16.65 -40.45 6.50
CA LYS A 231 16.29 -41.43 7.54
C LYS A 231 17.38 -42.47 7.76
N GLU A 232 17.94 -43.01 6.67
CA GLU A 232 19.07 -43.96 6.76
C GLU A 232 20.32 -43.35 7.44
N ARG A 233 20.70 -42.12 6.99
CA ARG A 233 21.88 -41.46 7.57
C ARG A 233 21.70 -41.09 9.04
N LEU A 234 20.52 -40.62 9.42
CA LEU A 234 20.20 -40.30 10.80
C LEU A 234 20.12 -41.55 11.66
N GLY A 235 19.54 -42.65 11.12
CA GLY A 235 19.56 -43.96 11.81
C GLY A 235 20.97 -44.48 12.07
N ALA A 236 21.89 -44.32 11.12
CA ALA A 236 23.29 -44.75 11.26
C ALA A 236 24.07 -44.03 12.39
N ILE A 237 23.63 -42.80 12.75
CA ILE A 237 24.24 -42.03 13.88
C ILE A 237 23.38 -42.08 15.15
N GLY A 238 22.35 -42.96 15.19
CA GLY A 238 21.52 -43.20 16.38
C GLY A 238 20.34 -42.26 16.58
N TYR A 239 19.99 -41.44 15.58
CA TYR A 239 18.78 -40.59 15.59
C TYR A 239 17.75 -41.16 14.58
N GLY A 240 16.69 -41.78 15.10
CA GLY A 240 15.57 -42.22 14.30
C GLY A 240 14.56 -41.08 14.04
N LEU A 241 14.04 -41.01 12.77
CA LEU A 241 12.91 -40.16 12.36
C LEU A 241 11.67 -41.02 12.18
#